data_3e5b1e99d4b48a154c087770e0a38090
#
_entry.id   3e5b1e99d4b48a154c087770e0a38090
#
_cell.length_a   1.000
_cell.length_b   1.000
_cell.length_c   1.000
_cell.angle_alpha   90.00
_cell.angle_beta   90.00
_cell.angle_gamma   90.00
#
_symmetry.space_group_name_H-M   'P 1'
#
loop_
_entity.id
_entity.type
_entity.pdbx_description
1 polymer ?
#
loop_
_entity_poly.entity_id
_entity_poly.type
_entity_poly.pdbx_seq_one_letter_code
_entity_poly.pdbx_strand_id
1 'polypeptide(L)'
;MRSWKVGVPLFLLCSVAFASESRLPFGTVFKGRDQFNRLVAKAKAGNWKALPIGERTAAVGQALVGTRYKHFTLEIDNRIESPSVNFQGMDCWTFFEIALGFARMLNEPESNWTPERLLHYIEMDRYRGGECTGDYLSRLHYLEDWLYDNDRRGLVEDLTRDLGGRSVSHSAREMTAGWRHYRYLAANRSLLGPLARMEANVSSRPLYEIAKSQVARIEPKLRSGDIIGIISRDRGGLRSTAHVGLALRTSDGVLHFMHASSPSNYGRVVVDSELSKYLYRYGSDSGILVARPLR
;
A
#
# COMPACT_ATOMS: atom_id res chain seq x y z
N MET A 1 29.13 67.39 -12.71
CA MET A 1 27.88 66.60 -12.76
C MET A 1 28.18 65.19 -12.26
N ARG A 2 27.75 64.85 -11.05
CA ARG A 2 27.94 63.51 -10.47
C ARG A 2 26.61 62.76 -10.55
N SER A 3 26.59 61.62 -11.28
CA SER A 3 25.43 60.75 -11.40
C SER A 3 25.42 59.75 -10.26
N TRP A 4 24.39 59.81 -9.44
CA TRP A 4 24.11 58.80 -8.40
C TRP A 4 23.38 57.62 -9.08
N LYS A 5 24.00 56.43 -9.00
CA LYS A 5 23.32 55.16 -9.32
C LYS A 5 22.62 54.66 -8.04
N VAL A 6 21.29 54.65 -8.09
CA VAL A 6 20.47 54.06 -7.05
C VAL A 6 20.42 52.54 -7.31
N GLY A 7 21.05 51.76 -6.42
CA GLY A 7 20.96 50.32 -6.42
C GLY A 7 19.64 49.88 -5.79
N VAL A 8 18.81 49.16 -6.52
CA VAL A 8 17.59 48.50 -6.00
C VAL A 8 18.01 47.19 -5.34
N PRO A 9 17.70 46.92 -4.06
CA PRO A 9 17.98 45.63 -3.44
C PRO A 9 16.99 44.59 -3.96
N LEU A 10 17.50 43.54 -4.56
CA LEU A 10 16.74 42.34 -4.98
C LEU A 10 16.44 41.52 -3.72
N PHE A 11 15.21 41.63 -3.21
CA PHE A 11 14.73 40.73 -2.16
C PHE A 11 14.47 39.33 -2.78
N LEU A 12 15.36 38.39 -2.48
CA LEU A 12 15.12 36.97 -2.71
C LEU A 12 14.01 36.51 -1.74
N LEU A 13 12.79 36.36 -2.25
CA LEU A 13 11.72 35.65 -1.56
C LEU A 13 12.07 34.14 -1.56
N CYS A 14 12.67 33.67 -0.46
CA CYS A 14 12.71 32.23 -0.16
C CYS A 14 11.28 31.78 0.11
N SER A 15 10.65 31.15 -0.88
CA SER A 15 9.42 30.39 -0.66
C SER A 15 9.76 29.15 0.17
N VAL A 16 9.52 29.25 1.47
CA VAL A 16 9.46 28.08 2.35
C VAL A 16 8.23 27.29 1.93
N ALA A 17 8.42 26.21 1.19
CA ALA A 17 7.37 25.24 0.95
C ALA A 17 7.01 24.62 2.31
N PHE A 18 5.92 25.07 2.91
CA PHE A 18 5.31 24.39 4.04
C PHE A 18 4.83 23.04 3.53
N ALA A 19 5.45 21.96 3.99
CA ALA A 19 4.86 20.64 3.91
C ALA A 19 3.42 20.75 4.45
N SER A 20 2.44 20.26 3.70
CA SER A 20 1.04 20.27 4.10
C SER A 20 0.92 19.46 5.40
N GLU A 21 0.92 20.16 6.56
CA GLU A 21 0.57 19.49 7.81
C GLU A 21 -0.83 18.91 7.67
N SER A 22 -0.97 17.61 8.02
CA SER A 22 -2.26 16.96 8.07
C SER A 22 -3.23 17.84 8.86
N ARG A 23 -4.33 18.28 8.23
CA ARG A 23 -5.37 19.09 8.88
C ARG A 23 -6.14 18.32 9.95
N LEU A 24 -5.93 17.01 10.05
CA LEU A 24 -6.56 16.16 11.04
C LEU A 24 -5.68 16.02 12.29
N PRO A 25 -6.28 16.00 13.50
CA PRO A 25 -5.54 15.78 14.75
C PRO A 25 -4.76 14.46 14.71
N PHE A 26 -3.56 14.44 15.30
CA PHE A 26 -2.68 13.27 15.33
C PHE A 26 -3.40 11.99 15.81
N GLY A 27 -4.21 12.09 16.88
CA GLY A 27 -5.00 10.96 17.39
C GLY A 27 -6.07 10.43 16.44
N THR A 28 -6.41 11.17 15.35
CA THR A 28 -7.29 10.70 14.28
C THR A 28 -6.50 9.88 13.26
N VAL A 29 -5.33 10.35 12.88
CA VAL A 29 -4.50 9.73 11.83
C VAL A 29 -3.62 8.59 12.35
N PHE A 30 -3.31 8.54 13.65
CA PHE A 30 -2.47 7.51 14.25
C PHE A 30 -3.15 6.85 15.44
N LYS A 31 -3.42 5.54 15.35
CA LYS A 31 -4.03 4.73 16.41
C LYS A 31 -3.15 3.55 16.78
N GLY A 32 -3.02 3.30 18.10
CA GLY A 32 -2.27 2.16 18.62
C GLY A 32 -0.79 2.46 18.87
N ARG A 33 -0.50 3.58 19.55
CA ARG A 33 0.88 3.97 19.94
C ARG A 33 1.58 2.86 20.73
N ASP A 34 0.89 2.16 21.63
CA ASP A 34 1.49 1.07 22.41
C ASP A 34 1.87 -0.13 21.53
N GLN A 35 1.04 -0.45 20.52
CA GLN A 35 1.34 -1.49 19.54
C GLN A 35 2.57 -1.10 18.70
N PHE A 36 2.63 0.16 18.26
CA PHE A 36 3.80 0.70 17.57
C PHE A 36 5.06 0.58 18.44
N ASN A 37 5.03 0.99 19.69
CA ASN A 37 6.17 0.92 20.60
C ASN A 37 6.64 -0.53 20.82
N ARG A 38 5.71 -1.48 20.96
CA ARG A 38 6.05 -2.91 21.05
C ARG A 38 6.70 -3.42 19.77
N LEU A 39 6.23 -2.95 18.60
CA LEU A 39 6.81 -3.32 17.31
C LEU A 39 8.23 -2.77 17.16
N VAL A 40 8.48 -1.52 17.58
CA VAL A 40 9.82 -0.93 17.64
C VAL A 40 10.74 -1.75 18.56
N ALA A 41 10.27 -2.14 19.75
CA ALA A 41 11.06 -2.97 20.67
C ALA A 41 11.41 -4.34 20.05
N LYS A 42 10.47 -4.99 19.36
CA LYS A 42 10.72 -6.24 18.61
C LYS A 42 11.74 -6.03 17.50
N ALA A 43 11.64 -4.94 16.75
CA ALA A 43 12.56 -4.63 15.65
C ALA A 43 14.00 -4.44 16.16
N LYS A 44 14.17 -3.78 17.30
CA LYS A 44 15.47 -3.63 17.98
C LYS A 44 16.02 -4.98 18.45
N ALA A 45 15.22 -5.74 19.20
CA ALA A 45 15.63 -7.03 19.74
C ALA A 45 16.01 -8.04 18.64
N GLY A 46 15.29 -8.01 17.50
CA GLY A 46 15.55 -8.87 16.35
C GLY A 46 16.55 -8.32 15.35
N ASN A 47 17.13 -7.15 15.61
CA ASN A 47 18.05 -6.45 14.69
C ASN A 47 17.50 -6.35 13.24
N TRP A 48 16.20 -6.05 13.10
CA TRP A 48 15.54 -6.07 11.78
C TRP A 48 16.10 -5.03 10.82
N LYS A 49 16.72 -3.97 11.33
CA LYS A 49 17.42 -2.99 10.49
C LYS A 49 18.46 -3.61 9.58
N ALA A 50 19.14 -4.68 10.03
CA ALA A 50 20.17 -5.37 9.25
C ALA A 50 19.61 -6.30 8.17
N LEU A 51 18.30 -6.62 8.20
CA LEU A 51 17.66 -7.48 7.22
C LEU A 51 17.46 -6.75 5.87
N PRO A 52 17.49 -7.47 4.74
CA PRO A 52 16.99 -6.94 3.47
C PRO A 52 15.55 -6.41 3.60
N ILE A 53 15.18 -5.41 2.80
CA ILE A 53 13.87 -4.74 2.93
C ILE A 53 12.69 -5.72 2.85
N GLY A 54 12.72 -6.71 1.98
CA GLY A 54 11.67 -7.73 1.88
C GLY A 54 11.55 -8.56 3.15
N GLU A 55 12.65 -9.11 3.66
CA GLU A 55 12.67 -9.89 4.90
C GLU A 55 12.21 -9.05 6.10
N ARG A 56 12.61 -7.79 6.14
CA ARG A 56 12.18 -6.82 7.13
C ARG A 56 10.67 -6.58 7.07
N THR A 57 10.12 -6.40 5.85
CA THR A 57 8.68 -6.26 5.62
C THR A 57 7.93 -7.50 6.10
N ALA A 58 8.44 -8.69 5.80
CA ALA A 58 7.86 -9.95 6.27
C ALA A 58 7.92 -10.08 7.80
N ALA A 59 9.04 -9.71 8.44
CA ALA A 59 9.18 -9.74 9.90
C ALA A 59 8.17 -8.81 10.59
N VAL A 60 7.97 -7.60 10.04
CA VAL A 60 6.93 -6.67 10.51
C VAL A 60 5.55 -7.28 10.33
N GLY A 61 5.24 -7.83 9.15
CA GLY A 61 3.97 -8.51 8.88
C GLY A 61 3.68 -9.64 9.85
N GLN A 62 4.67 -10.50 10.13
CA GLN A 62 4.56 -11.58 11.12
C GLN A 62 4.27 -11.04 12.55
N ALA A 63 4.90 -9.93 12.92
CA ALA A 63 4.64 -9.32 14.23
C ALA A 63 3.25 -8.70 14.35
N LEU A 64 2.57 -8.44 13.22
CA LEU A 64 1.18 -7.96 13.16
C LEU A 64 0.14 -9.09 13.14
N VAL A 65 0.56 -10.36 13.03
CA VAL A 65 -0.37 -11.52 13.09
C VAL A 65 -1.24 -11.47 14.33
N GLY A 66 -2.54 -11.75 14.16
CA GLY A 66 -3.55 -11.65 15.22
C GLY A 66 -4.23 -10.28 15.32
N THR A 67 -3.71 -9.22 14.67
CA THR A 67 -4.39 -7.91 14.61
C THR A 67 -5.75 -8.07 13.94
N ARG A 68 -6.80 -7.53 14.56
CA ARG A 68 -8.19 -7.64 14.08
C ARG A 68 -8.36 -7.04 12.70
N TYR A 69 -9.18 -7.66 11.87
CA TYR A 69 -9.62 -7.05 10.63
C TYR A 69 -10.59 -5.90 10.91
N LYS A 70 -10.43 -4.82 10.17
CA LYS A 70 -11.35 -3.68 10.22
C LYS A 70 -11.54 -3.15 8.81
N HIS A 71 -12.81 -3.10 8.36
CA HIS A 71 -13.14 -2.51 7.06
C HIS A 71 -12.92 -0.99 7.03
N PHE A 72 -12.65 -0.46 5.85
CA PHE A 72 -12.58 0.97 5.55
C PHE A 72 -11.60 1.75 6.42
N THR A 73 -10.43 1.17 6.71
CA THR A 73 -9.41 1.82 7.55
C THR A 73 -8.73 3.01 6.87
N LEU A 74 -8.90 3.17 5.56
CA LEU A 74 -8.44 4.32 4.77
C LEU A 74 -9.44 5.49 4.78
N GLU A 75 -10.71 5.24 5.07
CA GLU A 75 -11.78 6.23 5.07
C GLU A 75 -11.92 6.89 6.47
N ILE A 76 -10.90 7.63 6.92
CA ILE A 76 -10.85 8.15 8.30
C ILE A 76 -11.62 9.45 8.51
N ASP A 77 -11.87 10.21 7.44
CA ASP A 77 -12.67 11.43 7.41
C ASP A 77 -13.54 11.47 6.15
N ASN A 78 -14.54 12.38 6.11
CA ASN A 78 -15.44 12.52 4.97
C ASN A 78 -15.01 13.59 3.97
N ARG A 79 -14.06 14.45 4.32
CA ARG A 79 -13.70 15.64 3.53
C ARG A 79 -12.20 15.91 3.45
N ILE A 80 -11.42 15.32 4.36
CA ILE A 80 -9.98 15.55 4.45
C ILE A 80 -9.28 14.23 4.23
N GLU A 81 -8.53 14.12 3.13
CA GLU A 81 -7.62 13.02 2.89
C GLU A 81 -6.32 13.26 3.68
N SER A 82 -5.81 12.20 4.31
CA SER A 82 -4.61 12.29 5.13
C SER A 82 -3.95 10.92 5.29
N PRO A 83 -2.61 10.84 5.30
CA PRO A 83 -1.90 9.62 5.69
C PRO A 83 -2.36 9.13 7.05
N SER A 84 -2.57 7.84 7.19
CA SER A 84 -3.08 7.29 8.44
C SER A 84 -2.59 5.88 8.72
N VAL A 85 -2.46 5.55 10.01
CA VAL A 85 -2.05 4.25 10.53
C VAL A 85 -2.98 3.82 11.66
N ASN A 86 -3.42 2.56 11.65
CA ASN A 86 -4.22 2.00 12.70
C ASN A 86 -3.73 0.59 13.08
N PHE A 87 -2.97 0.49 14.18
CA PHE A 87 -2.50 -0.79 14.73
C PHE A 87 -3.57 -1.54 15.54
N GLN A 88 -4.74 -0.94 15.80
CA GLN A 88 -5.84 -1.58 16.52
C GLN A 88 -6.77 -2.39 15.61
N GLY A 89 -6.62 -2.23 14.29
CA GLY A 89 -7.36 -2.97 13.28
C GLY A 89 -6.98 -2.49 11.90
N MET A 90 -6.87 -3.42 10.95
CA MET A 90 -6.43 -3.16 9.59
C MET A 90 -7.17 -4.04 8.58
N ASP A 91 -7.31 -3.57 7.36
CA ASP A 91 -7.72 -4.36 6.21
C ASP A 91 -6.50 -4.89 5.45
N CYS A 92 -6.73 -5.58 4.34
CA CYS A 92 -5.65 -6.15 3.54
C CYS A 92 -4.71 -5.07 2.97
N TRP A 93 -5.27 -3.91 2.62
CA TRP A 93 -4.50 -2.81 2.08
C TRP A 93 -3.58 -2.18 3.14
N THR A 94 -4.16 -1.75 4.25
CA THR A 94 -3.38 -1.10 5.32
C THR A 94 -2.42 -2.05 6.02
N PHE A 95 -2.67 -3.37 5.99
CA PHE A 95 -1.74 -4.37 6.49
C PHE A 95 -0.40 -4.32 5.73
N PHE A 96 -0.43 -4.47 4.39
CA PHE A 96 0.83 -4.52 3.64
C PHE A 96 1.54 -3.17 3.64
N GLU A 97 0.80 -2.05 3.54
CA GLU A 97 1.40 -0.72 3.58
C GLU A 97 2.05 -0.42 4.94
N ILE A 98 1.41 -0.79 6.06
CA ILE A 98 2.00 -0.60 7.39
C ILE A 98 3.25 -1.47 7.53
N ALA A 99 3.24 -2.71 7.05
CA ALA A 99 4.41 -3.58 7.10
C ALA A 99 5.57 -3.01 6.29
N LEU A 100 5.31 -2.54 5.05
CA LEU A 100 6.31 -1.93 4.18
C LEU A 100 6.82 -0.59 4.71
N GLY A 101 5.91 0.32 5.07
CA GLY A 101 6.28 1.66 5.57
C GLY A 101 7.08 1.58 6.87
N PHE A 102 6.72 0.65 7.78
CA PHE A 102 7.50 0.41 8.99
C PHE A 102 8.89 -0.15 8.65
N ALA A 103 8.99 -1.11 7.72
CA ALA A 103 10.26 -1.66 7.26
C ALA A 103 11.17 -0.58 6.63
N ARG A 104 10.60 0.39 5.90
CA ARG A 104 11.33 1.55 5.37
C ARG A 104 11.82 2.48 6.48
N MET A 105 10.97 2.77 7.47
CA MET A 105 11.34 3.60 8.62
C MET A 105 12.58 3.05 9.35
N LEU A 106 12.75 1.74 9.40
CA LEU A 106 13.92 1.11 10.02
C LEU A 106 15.26 1.40 9.30
N ASN A 107 15.26 1.95 8.07
CA ASN A 107 16.49 2.41 7.42
C ASN A 107 17.10 3.62 8.14
N GLU A 108 16.30 4.38 8.86
CA GLU A 108 16.73 5.57 9.55
C GLU A 108 17.50 5.27 10.86
N PRO A 109 18.17 6.28 11.46
CA PRO A 109 18.63 6.17 12.84
C PRO A 109 17.48 5.85 13.78
N GLU A 110 17.74 5.06 14.82
CA GLU A 110 16.70 4.62 15.77
C GLU A 110 15.96 5.76 16.46
N SER A 111 16.61 6.92 16.64
CA SER A 111 16.00 8.15 17.16
C SER A 111 14.81 8.64 16.29
N ASN A 112 14.79 8.24 15.02
CA ASN A 112 13.76 8.62 14.05
C ASN A 112 12.66 7.55 13.90
N TRP A 113 12.69 6.47 14.66
CA TRP A 113 11.63 5.46 14.64
C TRP A 113 10.43 5.96 15.44
N THR A 114 9.70 6.88 14.85
CA THR A 114 8.57 7.58 15.47
C THR A 114 7.29 7.38 14.68
N PRO A 115 6.11 7.54 15.29
CA PRO A 115 4.83 7.50 14.60
C PRO A 115 4.74 8.48 13.43
N GLU A 116 5.28 9.68 13.58
CA GLU A 116 5.30 10.74 12.55
C GLU A 116 6.14 10.28 11.35
N ARG A 117 7.28 9.63 11.63
CA ARG A 117 8.14 9.10 10.58
C ARG A 117 7.49 7.92 9.85
N LEU A 118 6.76 7.08 10.56
CA LEU A 118 5.96 6.02 9.91
C LEU A 118 4.89 6.63 9.00
N LEU A 119 4.16 7.66 9.45
CA LEU A 119 3.17 8.36 8.62
C LEU A 119 3.79 8.93 7.34
N HIS A 120 5.01 9.45 7.40
CA HIS A 120 5.74 9.91 6.22
C HIS A 120 5.99 8.78 5.20
N TYR A 121 6.39 7.57 5.65
CA TYR A 121 6.57 6.43 4.74
C TYR A 121 5.26 5.90 4.20
N ILE A 122 4.18 5.94 4.99
CA ILE A 122 2.84 5.64 4.51
C ILE A 122 2.39 6.65 3.44
N GLU A 123 2.65 7.93 3.63
CA GLU A 123 2.38 8.96 2.62
C GLU A 123 3.14 8.68 1.33
N MET A 124 4.44 8.42 1.45
CA MET A 124 5.31 8.14 0.31
C MET A 124 4.81 6.96 -0.53
N ASP A 125 4.30 5.89 0.09
CA ASP A 125 3.86 4.69 -0.64
C ASP A 125 2.41 4.81 -1.15
N ARG A 126 1.51 5.46 -0.38
CA ARG A 126 0.04 5.46 -0.59
C ARG A 126 -0.42 6.51 -1.60
N TYR A 127 0.32 7.59 -1.77
CA TYR A 127 -0.14 8.73 -2.56
C TYR A 127 0.62 8.87 -3.87
N ARG A 128 -0.08 9.36 -4.88
CA ARG A 128 0.46 9.59 -6.22
C ARG A 128 1.65 10.55 -6.17
N GLY A 129 2.77 10.13 -6.74
CA GLY A 129 4.03 10.88 -6.65
C GLY A 129 4.63 10.95 -5.23
N GLY A 130 4.02 10.29 -4.24
CA GLY A 130 4.51 10.25 -2.86
C GLY A 130 4.03 11.39 -1.98
N GLU A 131 3.03 12.16 -2.38
CA GLU A 131 2.56 13.34 -1.67
C GLU A 131 1.04 13.35 -1.49
N CYS A 132 0.56 13.54 -0.25
CA CYS A 132 -0.82 13.75 0.07
C CYS A 132 -1.19 15.24 -0.09
N THR A 133 -1.91 15.58 -1.14
CA THR A 133 -2.34 16.97 -1.38
C THR A 133 -3.58 17.37 -0.57
N GLY A 134 -4.15 16.45 0.22
CA GLY A 134 -5.44 16.63 0.90
C GLY A 134 -6.65 16.33 0.00
N ASP A 135 -6.44 16.12 -1.30
CA ASP A 135 -7.47 15.65 -2.23
C ASP A 135 -7.57 14.11 -2.14
N TYR A 136 -8.80 13.62 -2.08
CA TYR A 136 -9.11 12.19 -2.07
C TYR A 136 -8.48 11.43 -3.23
N LEU A 137 -8.42 12.03 -4.43
CA LEU A 137 -7.87 11.43 -5.63
C LEU A 137 -6.33 11.49 -5.71
N SER A 138 -5.67 12.15 -4.74
CA SER A 138 -4.22 12.02 -4.58
C SER A 138 -3.81 10.63 -4.09
N ARG A 139 -4.71 9.92 -3.38
CA ARG A 139 -4.48 8.54 -2.95
C ARG A 139 -4.54 7.57 -4.13
N LEU A 140 -3.66 6.56 -4.11
CA LEU A 140 -3.66 5.45 -5.06
C LEU A 140 -4.71 4.43 -4.61
N HIS A 141 -5.84 4.36 -5.32
CA HIS A 141 -7.03 3.61 -4.90
C HIS A 141 -7.05 2.17 -5.42
N TYR A 142 -6.27 1.86 -6.44
CA TYR A 142 -6.19 0.57 -7.11
C TYR A 142 -4.78 0.01 -6.98
N LEU A 143 -4.64 -1.28 -6.72
CA LEU A 143 -3.32 -1.89 -6.49
C LEU A 143 -2.44 -1.82 -7.74
N GLU A 144 -3.02 -1.99 -8.93
CA GLU A 144 -2.32 -1.81 -10.20
C GLU A 144 -1.84 -0.36 -10.41
N ASP A 145 -2.58 0.63 -9.90
CA ASP A 145 -2.18 2.04 -9.94
C ASP A 145 -1.09 2.33 -8.90
N TRP A 146 -1.22 1.73 -7.71
CA TRP A 146 -0.23 1.78 -6.65
C TRP A 146 1.10 1.17 -7.12
N LEU A 147 1.04 0.00 -7.75
CA LEU A 147 2.21 -0.68 -8.31
C LEU A 147 2.88 0.16 -9.40
N TYR A 148 2.09 0.65 -10.36
CA TYR A 148 2.60 1.49 -11.45
C TYR A 148 3.31 2.76 -10.95
N ASP A 149 2.74 3.48 -9.98
CA ASP A 149 3.33 4.71 -9.43
C ASP A 149 4.61 4.39 -8.63
N ASN A 150 4.55 3.39 -7.74
CA ASN A 150 5.68 3.02 -6.88
C ASN A 150 6.84 2.39 -7.66
N ASP A 151 6.57 1.60 -8.70
CA ASP A 151 7.59 1.03 -9.60
C ASP A 151 8.34 2.15 -10.34
N ARG A 152 7.60 3.09 -10.94
CA ARG A 152 8.21 4.25 -11.63
C ARG A 152 9.08 5.12 -10.73
N ARG A 153 8.79 5.17 -9.45
CA ARG A 153 9.60 5.90 -8.44
C ARG A 153 10.76 5.06 -7.88
N GLY A 154 10.90 3.81 -8.33
CA GLY A 154 11.95 2.89 -7.87
C GLY A 154 11.79 2.50 -6.39
N LEU A 155 10.56 2.44 -5.89
CA LEU A 155 10.24 2.03 -4.53
C LEU A 155 9.94 0.53 -4.43
N VAL A 156 9.41 -0.02 -5.52
CA VAL A 156 9.18 -1.45 -5.73
C VAL A 156 9.59 -1.81 -7.16
N GLU A 157 9.65 -3.10 -7.46
CA GLU A 157 9.84 -3.66 -8.79
C GLU A 157 8.63 -4.51 -9.14
N ASP A 158 7.95 -4.24 -10.26
CA ASP A 158 6.90 -5.11 -10.79
C ASP A 158 7.53 -6.34 -11.43
N LEU A 159 7.50 -7.46 -10.74
CA LEU A 159 8.00 -8.74 -11.22
C LEU A 159 6.99 -9.55 -12.04
N THR A 160 5.74 -9.10 -12.15
CA THR A 160 4.64 -9.89 -12.70
C THR A 160 4.95 -10.39 -14.11
N ARG A 161 5.41 -9.49 -14.97
CA ARG A 161 5.76 -9.84 -16.36
C ARG A 161 6.96 -10.78 -16.45
N ASP A 162 8.02 -10.51 -15.69
CA ASP A 162 9.27 -11.27 -15.74
C ASP A 162 9.13 -12.68 -15.16
N LEU A 163 8.16 -12.87 -14.26
CA LEU A 163 7.77 -14.18 -13.75
C LEU A 163 6.83 -14.95 -14.69
N GLY A 164 6.55 -14.41 -15.88
CA GLY A 164 5.76 -15.08 -16.93
C GLY A 164 4.29 -14.66 -16.96
N GLY A 165 3.96 -13.52 -16.32
CA GLY A 165 2.65 -12.92 -16.40
C GLY A 165 2.28 -12.51 -17.84
N ARG A 166 1.00 -12.61 -18.17
CA ARG A 166 0.44 -12.21 -19.47
C ARG A 166 -0.51 -11.05 -19.31
N SER A 167 -0.56 -10.19 -20.31
CA SER A 167 -1.53 -9.09 -20.32
C SER A 167 -2.95 -9.65 -20.38
N VAL A 168 -3.84 -9.06 -19.57
CA VAL A 168 -5.24 -9.46 -19.44
C VAL A 168 -6.15 -8.25 -19.56
N SER A 169 -7.39 -8.49 -20.02
CA SER A 169 -8.41 -7.45 -20.02
C SER A 169 -8.85 -7.16 -18.59
N HIS A 170 -8.82 -5.90 -18.20
CA HIS A 170 -9.19 -5.44 -16.87
C HIS A 170 -10.00 -4.14 -16.92
N SER A 171 -10.61 -3.79 -15.80
CA SER A 171 -11.33 -2.54 -15.66
C SER A 171 -11.30 -2.09 -14.21
N ALA A 172 -10.78 -0.91 -13.96
CA ALA A 172 -10.92 -0.20 -12.70
C ALA A 172 -12.21 0.63 -12.77
N ARG A 173 -13.24 0.24 -12.04
CA ARG A 173 -14.56 0.92 -12.01
C ARG A 173 -15.34 0.69 -10.71
N GLU A 174 -14.76 -0.06 -9.79
CA GLU A 174 -15.44 -0.52 -8.59
C GLU A 174 -15.87 0.64 -7.70
N MET A 175 -15.04 1.67 -7.59
CA MET A 175 -15.35 2.81 -6.74
C MET A 175 -16.44 3.71 -7.35
N THR A 176 -16.36 4.00 -8.65
CA THR A 176 -17.44 4.76 -9.32
C THR A 176 -18.75 3.95 -9.32
N ALA A 177 -18.72 2.66 -9.58
CA ALA A 177 -19.92 1.81 -9.55
C ALA A 177 -20.50 1.68 -8.14
N GLY A 178 -19.64 1.51 -7.13
CA GLY A 178 -20.00 1.32 -5.73
C GLY A 178 -19.90 2.58 -4.86
N TRP A 179 -19.91 3.79 -5.42
CA TRP A 179 -19.58 5.02 -4.73
C TRP A 179 -20.33 5.26 -3.40
N ARG A 180 -21.53 4.72 -3.25
CA ARG A 180 -22.34 4.84 -2.02
C ARG A 180 -21.72 4.11 -0.82
N HIS A 181 -20.89 3.12 -1.06
CA HIS A 181 -20.19 2.37 -0.01
C HIS A 181 -18.94 3.09 0.52
N TYR A 182 -18.44 4.09 -0.22
CA TYR A 182 -17.30 4.90 0.17
C TYR A 182 -17.79 6.20 0.81
N ARG A 183 -17.61 6.34 2.13
CA ARG A 183 -18.15 7.46 2.89
C ARG A 183 -17.69 8.83 2.37
N TYR A 184 -16.43 8.91 1.90
CA TYR A 184 -15.88 10.13 1.33
C TYR A 184 -16.59 10.51 0.02
N LEU A 185 -16.77 9.56 -0.88
CA LEU A 185 -17.50 9.77 -2.15
C LEU A 185 -18.99 10.06 -1.92
N ALA A 186 -19.61 9.37 -0.97
CA ALA A 186 -20.99 9.61 -0.60
C ALA A 186 -21.22 11.05 -0.09
N ALA A 187 -20.22 11.61 0.63
CA ALA A 187 -20.25 12.98 1.11
C ALA A 187 -19.84 14.02 0.04
N ASN A 188 -19.09 13.60 -1.02
CA ASN A 188 -18.48 14.51 -2.01
C ASN A 188 -18.76 14.02 -3.44
N ARG A 189 -20.02 14.05 -3.87
CA ARG A 189 -20.46 13.51 -5.16
C ARG A 189 -19.83 14.20 -6.39
N SER A 190 -19.34 15.43 -6.25
CA SER A 190 -18.61 16.14 -7.30
C SER A 190 -17.31 15.41 -7.73
N LEU A 191 -16.78 14.54 -6.89
CA LEU A 191 -15.60 13.72 -7.21
C LEU A 191 -15.91 12.57 -8.17
N LEU A 192 -17.16 12.20 -8.40
CA LEU A 192 -17.48 11.03 -9.23
C LEU A 192 -17.01 11.17 -10.68
N GLY A 193 -17.12 12.36 -11.27
CA GLY A 193 -16.57 12.61 -12.61
C GLY A 193 -15.05 12.53 -12.68
N PRO A 194 -14.30 13.24 -11.83
CA PRO A 194 -12.84 13.08 -11.71
C PRO A 194 -12.40 11.64 -11.41
N LEU A 195 -13.08 10.93 -10.52
CA LEU A 195 -12.82 9.52 -10.20
C LEU A 195 -12.99 8.63 -11.44
N ALA A 196 -14.08 8.77 -12.20
CA ALA A 196 -14.30 7.99 -13.41
C ALA A 196 -13.19 8.22 -14.46
N ARG A 197 -12.66 9.45 -14.57
CA ARG A 197 -11.51 9.72 -15.42
C ARG A 197 -10.22 9.05 -14.93
N MET A 198 -9.99 9.05 -13.61
CA MET A 198 -8.86 8.33 -13.02
C MET A 198 -8.98 6.82 -13.28
N GLU A 199 -10.15 6.22 -13.05
CA GLU A 199 -10.43 4.81 -13.31
C GLU A 199 -10.22 4.45 -14.80
N ALA A 200 -10.65 5.31 -15.72
CA ALA A 200 -10.41 5.14 -17.15
C ALA A 200 -8.91 5.16 -17.48
N ASN A 201 -8.14 6.06 -16.84
CA ASN A 201 -6.69 6.10 -16.99
C ASN A 201 -6.03 4.81 -16.45
N VAL A 202 -6.43 4.32 -15.28
CA VAL A 202 -5.95 3.05 -14.74
C VAL A 202 -6.26 1.91 -15.71
N SER A 203 -7.51 1.83 -16.20
CA SER A 203 -7.96 0.78 -17.13
C SER A 203 -7.26 0.82 -18.50
N SER A 204 -6.72 1.97 -18.90
CA SER A 204 -6.03 2.11 -20.19
C SER A 204 -4.61 1.52 -20.20
N ARG A 205 -4.04 1.25 -19.02
CA ARG A 205 -2.70 0.65 -18.88
C ARG A 205 -2.79 -0.87 -18.91
N PRO A 206 -1.80 -1.59 -19.46
CA PRO A 206 -1.83 -3.05 -19.43
C PRO A 206 -1.73 -3.57 -17.99
N LEU A 207 -2.63 -4.49 -17.62
CA LEU A 207 -2.51 -5.31 -16.42
C LEU A 207 -1.89 -6.65 -16.81
N TYR A 208 -0.84 -7.06 -16.11
CA TYR A 208 -0.26 -8.40 -16.24
C TYR A 208 -0.72 -9.30 -15.10
N GLU A 209 -0.96 -10.56 -15.43
CA GLU A 209 -1.43 -11.60 -14.49
C GLU A 209 -0.57 -12.86 -14.64
N ILE A 210 -0.05 -13.38 -13.54
CA ILE A 210 0.45 -14.76 -13.47
C ILE A 210 -0.74 -15.64 -13.15
N ALA A 211 -1.18 -16.45 -14.11
CA ALA A 211 -2.34 -17.30 -13.93
C ALA A 211 -2.17 -18.23 -12.71
N LYS A 212 -3.24 -18.47 -11.94
CA LYS A 212 -3.18 -19.28 -10.72
C LYS A 212 -2.59 -20.68 -10.94
N SER A 213 -2.79 -21.27 -12.12
CA SER A 213 -2.18 -22.56 -12.50
C SER A 213 -0.65 -22.53 -12.66
N GLN A 214 -0.06 -21.33 -12.74
CA GLN A 214 1.38 -21.14 -12.88
C GLN A 214 2.06 -20.78 -11.55
N VAL A 215 1.29 -20.42 -10.52
CA VAL A 215 1.83 -19.88 -9.26
C VAL A 215 2.75 -20.88 -8.57
N ALA A 216 2.36 -22.15 -8.45
CA ALA A 216 3.20 -23.17 -7.83
C ALA A 216 4.59 -23.26 -8.49
N ARG A 217 4.67 -23.08 -9.82
CA ARG A 217 5.94 -23.12 -10.56
C ARG A 217 6.85 -21.93 -10.27
N ILE A 218 6.27 -20.77 -9.94
CA ILE A 218 7.05 -19.53 -9.70
C ILE A 218 7.32 -19.28 -8.22
N GLU A 219 6.66 -19.97 -7.30
CA GLU A 219 6.90 -19.85 -5.84
C GLU A 219 8.38 -19.94 -5.45
N PRO A 220 9.23 -20.80 -6.05
CA PRO A 220 10.67 -20.82 -5.73
C PRO A 220 11.41 -19.51 -6.02
N LYS A 221 10.88 -18.65 -6.91
CA LYS A 221 11.44 -17.34 -7.26
C LYS A 221 10.95 -16.21 -6.38
N LEU A 222 9.85 -16.44 -5.64
CA LEU A 222 9.29 -15.47 -4.71
C LEU A 222 10.08 -15.46 -3.40
N ARG A 223 10.14 -14.27 -2.77
CA ARG A 223 10.87 -14.05 -1.53
C ARG A 223 9.91 -13.57 -0.43
N SER A 224 10.28 -13.79 0.81
CA SER A 224 9.56 -13.18 1.95
C SER A 224 9.52 -11.66 1.78
N GLY A 225 8.31 -11.09 1.97
CA GLY A 225 8.06 -9.66 1.81
C GLY A 225 7.72 -9.21 0.39
N ASP A 226 7.73 -10.11 -0.62
CA ASP A 226 7.11 -9.79 -1.91
C ASP A 226 5.62 -9.49 -1.68
N ILE A 227 5.14 -8.41 -2.26
CA ILE A 227 3.72 -8.00 -2.20
C ILE A 227 2.97 -8.81 -3.25
N ILE A 228 1.92 -9.49 -2.82
CA ILE A 228 1.10 -10.36 -3.66
C ILE A 228 -0.30 -9.77 -3.78
N GLY A 229 -0.65 -9.29 -4.97
CA GLY A 229 -2.01 -8.91 -5.31
C GLY A 229 -2.77 -10.08 -5.90
N ILE A 230 -3.95 -10.38 -5.37
CA ILE A 230 -4.85 -11.41 -5.91
C ILE A 230 -5.74 -10.78 -6.96
N ILE A 231 -5.72 -11.34 -8.16
CA ILE A 231 -6.56 -10.90 -9.27
C ILE A 231 -7.76 -11.83 -9.35
N SER A 232 -8.96 -11.25 -9.36
CA SER A 232 -10.22 -11.95 -9.54
C SER A 232 -10.90 -11.57 -10.84
N ARG A 233 -11.78 -12.44 -11.32
CA ARG A 233 -12.61 -12.23 -12.51
C ARG A 233 -14.06 -11.95 -12.11
N ASP A 234 -14.66 -10.94 -12.69
CA ASP A 234 -16.12 -10.77 -12.64
C ASP A 234 -16.84 -11.78 -13.55
N ARG A 235 -18.17 -11.74 -13.56
CA ARG A 235 -19.00 -12.61 -14.42
C ARG A 235 -18.78 -12.36 -15.92
N GLY A 236 -18.33 -11.17 -16.30
CA GLY A 236 -17.97 -10.80 -17.68
C GLY A 236 -16.55 -11.19 -18.08
N GLY A 237 -15.77 -11.74 -17.16
CA GLY A 237 -14.37 -12.16 -17.38
C GLY A 237 -13.35 -11.02 -17.25
N LEU A 238 -13.78 -9.80 -16.91
CA LEU A 238 -12.86 -8.70 -16.62
C LEU A 238 -12.15 -8.95 -15.29
N ARG A 239 -10.88 -8.57 -15.23
CA ARG A 239 -10.03 -8.71 -14.03
C ARG A 239 -10.00 -7.41 -13.25
N SER A 240 -9.90 -7.57 -11.93
CA SER A 240 -9.55 -6.51 -11.01
C SER A 240 -8.75 -7.09 -9.83
N THR A 241 -7.98 -6.26 -9.15
CA THR A 241 -7.28 -6.68 -7.92
C THR A 241 -8.27 -6.69 -6.76
N ALA A 242 -8.54 -7.88 -6.22
CA ALA A 242 -9.56 -8.08 -5.19
C ALA A 242 -9.00 -8.16 -3.78
N HIS A 243 -7.70 -8.49 -3.64
CA HIS A 243 -7.07 -8.69 -2.35
C HIS A 243 -5.56 -8.50 -2.44
N VAL A 244 -4.91 -8.26 -1.31
CA VAL A 244 -3.46 -8.06 -1.24
C VAL A 244 -2.90 -8.60 0.08
N GLY A 245 -1.66 -9.06 0.04
CA GLY A 245 -0.89 -9.49 1.20
C GLY A 245 0.59 -9.61 0.87
N LEU A 246 1.30 -10.34 1.69
CA LEU A 246 2.73 -10.56 1.60
C LEU A 246 3.04 -12.06 1.42
N ALA A 247 4.04 -12.35 0.63
CA ALA A 247 4.64 -13.68 0.62
C ALA A 247 5.47 -13.88 1.89
N LEU A 248 5.40 -15.07 2.48
CA LEU A 248 6.21 -15.46 3.62
C LEU A 248 6.76 -16.88 3.40
N ARG A 249 8.06 -17.01 3.30
CA ARG A 249 8.72 -18.32 3.29
C ARG A 249 9.05 -18.72 4.71
N THR A 250 8.49 -19.85 5.13
CA THR A 250 8.72 -20.43 6.46
C THR A 250 9.98 -21.29 6.49
N SER A 251 10.42 -21.72 7.67
CA SER A 251 11.65 -22.47 7.88
C SER A 251 11.70 -23.83 7.17
N ASP A 252 10.54 -24.41 6.86
CA ASP A 252 10.40 -25.63 6.05
C ASP A 252 10.51 -25.38 4.54
N GLY A 253 10.74 -24.12 4.14
CA GLY A 253 10.88 -23.71 2.75
C GLY A 253 9.55 -23.45 2.00
N VAL A 254 8.41 -23.63 2.68
CA VAL A 254 7.09 -23.41 2.08
C VAL A 254 6.78 -21.91 1.99
N LEU A 255 6.19 -21.48 0.86
CA LEU A 255 5.76 -20.09 0.65
C LEU A 255 4.30 -19.93 1.01
N HIS A 256 4.03 -19.19 2.07
CA HIS A 256 2.69 -18.90 2.58
C HIS A 256 2.19 -17.53 2.13
N PHE A 257 0.87 -17.37 2.09
CA PHE A 257 0.24 -16.06 1.92
C PHE A 257 -0.09 -15.46 3.29
N MET A 258 0.48 -14.30 3.60
CA MET A 258 0.25 -13.57 4.85
C MET A 258 -0.59 -12.33 4.56
N HIS A 259 -1.76 -12.21 5.18
CA HIS A 259 -2.70 -11.14 4.86
C HIS A 259 -3.66 -10.82 6.02
N ALA A 260 -4.30 -9.65 5.97
CA ALA A 260 -5.45 -9.39 6.82
C ALA A 260 -6.70 -10.04 6.19
N SER A 261 -7.14 -11.11 6.80
CA SER A 261 -8.28 -11.91 6.36
C SER A 261 -9.59 -11.32 6.85
N SER A 262 -10.59 -11.23 5.96
CA SER A 262 -11.89 -10.65 6.27
C SER A 262 -12.65 -11.41 7.36
N PRO A 263 -13.66 -10.79 8.01
CA PRO A 263 -14.46 -11.43 9.05
C PRO A 263 -15.21 -12.69 8.61
N SER A 264 -15.49 -12.83 7.30
CA SER A 264 -16.11 -14.05 6.76
C SER A 264 -15.19 -15.29 6.83
N ASN A 265 -13.89 -15.09 7.08
CA ASN A 265 -12.90 -16.15 7.23
C ASN A 265 -12.27 -16.09 8.63
N TYR A 266 -11.09 -15.45 8.78
CA TYR A 266 -10.37 -15.42 10.05
C TYR A 266 -10.61 -14.14 10.87
N GLY A 267 -11.02 -13.03 10.24
CA GLY A 267 -11.28 -11.74 10.89
C GLY A 267 -10.03 -11.07 11.49
N ARG A 268 -8.85 -11.42 11.02
CA ARG A 268 -7.56 -10.93 11.55
C ARG A 268 -6.42 -11.14 10.56
N VAL A 269 -5.27 -10.57 10.86
CA VAL A 269 -4.02 -10.87 10.15
C VAL A 269 -3.61 -12.31 10.45
N VAL A 270 -3.32 -13.07 9.40
CA VAL A 270 -2.93 -14.49 9.46
C VAL A 270 -1.78 -14.79 8.51
N VAL A 271 -1.00 -15.82 8.85
CA VAL A 271 -0.22 -16.59 7.88
C VAL A 271 -1.14 -17.72 7.42
N ASP A 272 -1.58 -17.68 6.17
CA ASP A 272 -2.53 -18.63 5.62
C ASP A 272 -1.80 -19.82 4.96
N SER A 273 -2.49 -20.61 4.18
CA SER A 273 -1.93 -21.75 3.43
C SER A 273 -0.85 -21.32 2.42
N GLU A 274 -0.20 -22.29 1.82
CA GLU A 274 0.66 -22.07 0.64
C GLU A 274 -0.04 -21.19 -0.37
N LEU A 275 0.69 -20.25 -0.97
CA LEU A 275 0.11 -19.24 -1.87
C LEU A 275 -0.64 -19.90 -3.04
N SER A 276 -0.05 -20.91 -3.67
CA SER A 276 -0.70 -21.64 -4.77
C SER A 276 -1.99 -22.34 -4.33
N LYS A 277 -2.04 -22.88 -3.11
CA LYS A 277 -3.26 -23.53 -2.57
C LYS A 277 -4.33 -22.50 -2.19
N TYR A 278 -3.93 -21.35 -1.66
CA TYR A 278 -4.83 -20.25 -1.30
C TYR A 278 -5.72 -19.85 -2.46
N LEU A 279 -5.13 -19.68 -3.66
CA LEU A 279 -5.82 -19.22 -4.87
C LEU A 279 -6.95 -20.16 -5.33
N TYR A 280 -6.92 -21.43 -4.94
CA TYR A 280 -7.98 -22.38 -5.33
C TYR A 280 -9.19 -22.39 -4.38
N ARG A 281 -9.15 -21.63 -3.29
CA ARG A 281 -10.31 -21.50 -2.38
C ARG A 281 -11.47 -20.75 -3.02
N TYR A 282 -11.17 -19.81 -3.93
CA TYR A 282 -12.18 -18.99 -4.56
C TYR A 282 -12.16 -19.19 -6.07
N GLY A 283 -13.32 -19.56 -6.62
CA GLY A 283 -13.45 -19.82 -8.05
C GLY A 283 -13.25 -18.56 -8.93
N SER A 284 -13.48 -17.38 -8.36
CA SER A 284 -13.24 -16.08 -9.01
C SER A 284 -11.77 -15.74 -9.16
N ASP A 285 -10.90 -16.23 -8.26
CA ASP A 285 -9.48 -15.90 -8.31
C ASP A 285 -8.85 -16.51 -9.57
N SER A 286 -8.22 -15.65 -10.37
CA SER A 286 -7.65 -16.01 -11.66
C SER A 286 -6.12 -16.10 -11.63
N GLY A 287 -5.46 -15.30 -10.79
CA GLY A 287 -4.02 -15.25 -10.70
C GLY A 287 -3.54 -14.20 -9.73
N ILE A 288 -2.27 -13.82 -9.89
CA ILE A 288 -1.60 -12.84 -9.03
C ILE A 288 -0.82 -11.81 -9.83
N LEU A 289 -0.60 -10.65 -9.23
CA LEU A 289 0.52 -9.77 -9.52
C LEU A 289 1.54 -9.82 -8.38
N VAL A 290 2.79 -9.47 -8.68
CA VAL A 290 3.90 -9.54 -7.72
C VAL A 290 4.72 -8.27 -7.78
N ALA A 291 4.89 -7.61 -6.63
CA ALA A 291 5.79 -6.49 -6.47
C ALA A 291 6.86 -6.80 -5.42
N ARG A 292 8.11 -6.45 -5.68
CA ARG A 292 9.23 -6.60 -4.74
C ARG A 292 9.65 -5.26 -4.17
N PRO A 293 9.66 -5.06 -2.85
CA PRO A 293 10.24 -3.86 -2.24
C PRO A 293 11.72 -3.69 -2.59
N LEU A 294 12.13 -2.48 -3.00
CA LEU A 294 13.52 -2.16 -3.35
C LEU A 294 14.24 -1.36 -2.27
N ARG A 295 13.56 -0.52 -1.53
CA ARG A 295 14.11 0.36 -0.49
C ARG A 295 13.03 0.85 0.51
#